data_d521ec74c03f6dce4a7afadf6565dda5
#
_entry.id   d521ec74c03f6dce4a7afadf6565dda5
#
_cell.length_a   1.000
_cell.length_b   1.000
_cell.length_c   1.000
_cell.angle_alpha   90.00
_cell.angle_beta   90.00
_cell.angle_gamma   90.00
#
_symmetry.space_group_name_H-M   'P 1'
#
loop_
_entity.id
_entity.type
_entity.pdbx_description
1 polymer ?
#
loop_
_entity_poly.entity_id
_entity_poly.type
_entity_poly.pdbx_seq_one_letter_code
_entity_poly.pdbx_strand_id
1 'polypeptide(L)'
;MVLCNAITGETKTYKIDDVPQWVDRAYSADLLVQLFDYYGTLKHGFLNSVLSQKDCLETTDGYNYLALDDDVWMYTGVTSVNGDQSNVGFVLSNQRTMETKYYKVEGATEASAMSSAEGQVQNLKYKATFPLLLNISDEPTYFIALKDDAGLVKKLCNGKRAEIPDCSNR
;
A
#
# COMPACT_ATOMS: atom_id res chain seq x y z
N MET A 1 14.07 10.84 -16.52
CA MET A 1 12.74 11.44 -16.33
C MET A 1 12.54 12.62 -17.27
N VAL A 2 11.32 12.86 -17.80
CA VAL A 2 10.99 14.03 -18.61
C VAL A 2 9.92 14.83 -17.88
N LEU A 3 10.19 16.11 -17.63
CA LEU A 3 9.21 17.06 -17.12
C LEU A 3 8.67 17.89 -18.27
N CYS A 4 7.35 18.02 -18.36
CA CYS A 4 6.67 18.84 -19.36
C CYS A 4 5.91 19.96 -18.65
N ASN A 5 6.11 21.20 -19.08
CA ASN A 5 5.30 22.32 -18.62
C ASN A 5 3.92 22.23 -19.29
N ALA A 6 2.89 22.04 -18.51
CA ALA A 6 1.52 21.86 -19.01
C ALA A 6 0.92 23.12 -19.70
N ILE A 7 1.51 24.29 -19.48
CA ILE A 7 1.06 25.56 -20.07
C ILE A 7 1.80 25.83 -21.39
N THR A 8 3.14 25.69 -21.40
CA THR A 8 3.96 26.07 -22.56
C THR A 8 4.29 24.90 -23.48
N GLY A 9 4.14 23.65 -23.01
CA GLY A 9 4.57 22.45 -23.72
C GLY A 9 6.09 22.22 -23.71
N GLU A 10 6.87 23.08 -23.08
CA GLU A 10 8.31 22.89 -22.97
C GLU A 10 8.63 21.63 -22.16
N THR A 11 9.60 20.86 -22.66
CA THR A 11 10.06 19.64 -22.00
C THR A 11 11.52 19.76 -21.56
N LYS A 12 11.82 19.21 -20.39
CA LYS A 12 13.19 19.11 -19.89
C LYS A 12 13.46 17.69 -19.38
N THR A 13 14.57 17.12 -19.85
CA THR A 13 15.01 15.78 -19.44
C THR A 13 15.99 15.89 -18.27
N TYR A 14 15.79 15.03 -17.27
CA TYR A 14 16.64 14.91 -16.09
C TYR A 14 17.13 13.47 -15.96
N LYS A 15 18.38 13.31 -15.51
CA LYS A 15 18.79 12.04 -14.89
C LYS A 15 18.02 11.88 -13.58
N ILE A 16 17.86 10.65 -13.12
CA ILE A 16 17.04 10.40 -11.94
C ILE A 16 17.59 11.09 -10.68
N ASP A 17 18.90 11.12 -10.55
CA ASP A 17 19.59 11.74 -9.41
C ASP A 17 19.55 13.29 -9.44
N ASP A 18 19.24 13.87 -10.61
CA ASP A 18 19.18 15.32 -10.83
C ASP A 18 17.72 15.85 -10.86
N VAL A 19 16.74 14.99 -10.54
CA VAL A 19 15.32 15.38 -10.51
C VAL A 19 15.10 16.42 -9.42
N PRO A 20 14.42 17.57 -9.72
CA PRO A 20 14.17 18.61 -8.73
C PRO A 20 13.41 18.08 -7.50
N GLN A 21 13.75 18.59 -6.31
CA GLN A 21 13.19 18.15 -5.03
C GLN A 21 11.65 18.24 -4.93
N TRP A 22 11.05 19.19 -5.64
CA TRP A 22 9.60 19.34 -5.68
C TRP A 22 8.86 18.24 -6.47
N VAL A 23 9.61 17.32 -7.10
CA VAL A 23 9.05 16.16 -7.81
C VAL A 23 9.02 14.97 -6.86
N ASP A 24 7.88 14.74 -6.24
CA ASP A 24 7.72 13.67 -5.23
C ASP A 24 7.57 12.27 -5.83
N ARG A 25 7.23 12.18 -7.12
CA ARG A 25 6.95 10.93 -7.83
C ARG A 25 7.81 10.77 -9.07
N ALA A 26 9.03 10.26 -8.90
CA ALA A 26 9.90 9.89 -10.00
C ALA A 26 9.62 8.45 -10.48
N TYR A 27 9.15 7.60 -9.60
CA TYR A 27 8.78 6.20 -9.88
C TYR A 27 7.31 5.95 -9.57
N SER A 28 6.63 5.16 -10.44
CA SER A 28 5.24 4.78 -10.20
C SER A 28 5.12 3.73 -9.08
N ALA A 29 3.99 3.72 -8.38
CA ALA A 29 3.72 2.71 -7.37
C ALA A 29 3.71 1.30 -7.97
N ASP A 30 3.11 1.12 -9.15
CA ASP A 30 3.07 -0.18 -9.84
C ASP A 30 4.46 -0.74 -10.13
N LEU A 31 5.41 0.13 -10.52
CA LEU A 31 6.80 -0.30 -10.72
C LEU A 31 7.44 -0.77 -9.40
N LEU A 32 7.22 -0.02 -8.30
CA LEU A 32 7.79 -0.36 -7.00
C LEU A 32 7.20 -1.67 -6.46
N VAL A 33 5.89 -1.88 -6.61
CA VAL A 33 5.21 -3.15 -6.31
C VAL A 33 5.82 -4.29 -7.11
N GLN A 34 5.93 -4.15 -8.42
CA GLN A 34 6.49 -5.18 -9.29
C GLN A 34 7.95 -5.53 -8.94
N LEU A 35 8.77 -4.54 -8.62
CA LEU A 35 10.15 -4.77 -8.20
C LEU A 35 10.23 -5.51 -6.86
N PHE A 36 9.36 -5.18 -5.92
CA PHE A 36 9.27 -5.89 -4.65
C PHE A 36 8.81 -7.35 -4.85
N ASP A 37 7.81 -7.58 -5.69
CA ASP A 37 7.31 -8.93 -5.99
C ASP A 37 8.38 -9.79 -6.68
N TYR A 38 9.16 -9.23 -7.60
CA TYR A 38 10.31 -9.94 -8.17
C TYR A 38 11.35 -10.30 -7.11
N TYR A 39 11.65 -9.38 -6.20
CA TYR A 39 12.56 -9.66 -5.09
C TYR A 39 12.01 -10.73 -4.15
N GLY A 40 10.73 -10.65 -3.80
CA GLY A 40 10.06 -11.56 -2.87
C GLY A 40 9.84 -12.96 -3.44
N THR A 41 9.38 -13.06 -4.68
CA THR A 41 9.07 -14.35 -5.32
C THR A 41 10.33 -15.10 -5.77
N LEU A 42 11.40 -14.40 -6.15
CA LEU A 42 12.66 -15.01 -6.57
C LEU A 42 13.62 -15.31 -5.40
N LYS A 43 13.17 -15.13 -4.17
CA LYS A 43 13.95 -15.45 -2.98
C LYS A 43 14.40 -16.91 -2.99
N HIS A 44 15.69 -17.16 -2.69
CA HIS A 44 16.34 -18.46 -2.81
C HIS A 44 16.46 -19.02 -4.24
N GLY A 45 16.25 -18.17 -5.26
CA GLY A 45 16.48 -18.47 -6.67
C GLY A 45 15.29 -19.09 -7.39
N PHE A 46 15.45 -19.26 -8.71
CA PHE A 46 14.40 -19.71 -9.62
C PHE A 46 13.79 -21.06 -9.24
N LEU A 47 14.62 -22.04 -8.85
CA LEU A 47 14.10 -23.36 -8.48
C LEU A 47 13.19 -23.31 -7.25
N ASN A 48 13.52 -22.47 -6.28
CA ASN A 48 12.66 -22.29 -5.12
C ASN A 48 11.33 -21.64 -5.51
N SER A 49 11.34 -20.63 -6.38
CA SER A 49 10.12 -19.93 -6.80
C SER A 49 9.12 -20.82 -7.54
N VAL A 50 9.61 -21.87 -8.21
CA VAL A 50 8.75 -22.79 -8.99
C VAL A 50 8.33 -24.03 -8.18
N LEU A 51 9.22 -24.57 -7.33
CA LEU A 51 8.99 -25.88 -6.70
C LEU A 51 8.49 -25.80 -5.25
N SER A 52 9.19 -25.07 -4.38
CA SER A 52 8.88 -25.05 -2.96
C SER A 52 8.30 -23.75 -2.46
N GLN A 53 8.59 -22.65 -3.12
CA GLN A 53 8.16 -21.27 -2.79
C GLN A 53 8.44 -20.89 -1.32
N LYS A 54 9.45 -21.53 -0.73
CA LYS A 54 9.80 -21.30 0.67
C LYS A 54 10.24 -19.85 0.91
N ASP A 55 9.66 -19.20 1.91
CA ASP A 55 9.92 -17.80 2.26
C ASP A 55 9.66 -16.81 1.11
N CYS A 56 8.93 -17.23 0.07
CA CYS A 56 8.52 -16.33 -1.00
C CYS A 56 7.42 -15.40 -0.52
N LEU A 57 7.57 -14.12 -0.88
CA LEU A 57 6.67 -13.04 -0.49
C LEU A 57 6.13 -12.38 -1.76
N GLU A 58 4.90 -11.88 -1.66
CA GLU A 58 4.27 -11.04 -2.67
C GLU A 58 3.46 -9.92 -2.01
N THR A 59 3.21 -8.85 -2.73
CA THR A 59 2.35 -7.79 -2.24
C THR A 59 0.89 -8.20 -2.26
N THR A 60 0.07 -7.59 -1.40
CA THR A 60 -1.39 -7.72 -1.48
C THR A 60 -1.95 -6.86 -2.60
N ASP A 61 -3.19 -7.15 -3.05
CA ASP A 61 -3.86 -6.38 -4.09
C ASP A 61 -4.14 -4.94 -3.62
N GLY A 62 -3.53 -3.99 -4.31
CA GLY A 62 -3.72 -2.57 -4.07
C GLY A 62 -2.59 -1.92 -3.27
N TYR A 63 -2.64 -0.61 -3.22
CA TYR A 63 -1.69 0.21 -2.48
C TYR A 63 -2.31 1.56 -2.08
N ASN A 64 -1.69 2.24 -1.15
CA ASN A 64 -2.03 3.60 -0.75
C ASN A 64 -0.76 4.44 -0.66
N TYR A 65 -0.94 5.73 -0.41
CA TYR A 65 0.17 6.67 -0.28
C TYR A 65 0.15 7.35 1.06
N LEU A 66 1.33 7.62 1.59
CA LEU A 66 1.48 8.47 2.76
C LEU A 66 2.66 9.43 2.56
N ALA A 67 2.54 10.60 3.16
CA ALA A 67 3.62 11.58 3.19
C ALA A 67 4.49 11.32 4.43
N LEU A 68 5.79 11.10 4.22
CA LEU A 68 6.79 10.92 5.26
C LEU A 68 8.04 11.71 4.88
N ASP A 69 8.55 12.53 5.79
CA ASP A 69 9.80 13.27 5.62
C ASP A 69 9.86 14.08 4.30
N ASP A 70 8.77 14.78 3.98
CA ASP A 70 8.61 15.60 2.77
C ASP A 70 8.61 14.81 1.43
N ASP A 71 8.46 13.49 1.49
CA ASP A 71 8.38 12.61 0.33
C ASP A 71 7.05 11.82 0.30
N VAL A 72 6.67 11.38 -0.90
CA VAL A 72 5.53 10.46 -1.07
C VAL A 72 6.02 9.01 -1.04
N TRP A 73 5.49 8.26 -0.10
CA TRP A 73 5.75 6.84 0.05
C TRP A 73 4.55 6.01 -0.37
N MET A 74 4.78 5.01 -1.19
CA MET A 74 3.80 3.96 -1.48
C MET A 74 3.77 2.97 -0.30
N TYR A 75 2.57 2.59 0.13
CA TYR A 75 2.29 1.55 1.13
C TYR A 75 1.51 0.41 0.48
N THR A 76 1.90 -0.82 0.75
CA THR A 76 1.12 -2.03 0.44
C THR A 76 1.40 -3.13 1.46
N GLY A 77 0.43 -4.03 1.67
CA GLY A 77 0.62 -5.21 2.50
C GLY A 77 1.48 -6.26 1.80
N VAL A 78 1.98 -7.20 2.58
CA VAL A 78 2.80 -8.32 2.08
C VAL A 78 2.25 -9.62 2.66
N THR A 79 2.06 -10.61 1.79
CA THR A 79 1.63 -11.98 2.13
C THR A 79 2.69 -13.00 1.71
N SER A 80 2.56 -14.21 2.22
CA SER A 80 3.37 -15.34 1.76
C SER A 80 2.71 -15.98 0.54
N VAL A 81 3.50 -16.30 -0.49
CA VAL A 81 3.01 -16.97 -1.70
C VAL A 81 2.34 -18.32 -1.39
N ASN A 82 2.79 -19.02 -0.36
CA ASN A 82 2.25 -20.34 0.07
C ASN A 82 1.35 -20.24 1.31
N GLY A 83 1.09 -19.03 1.81
CA GLY A 83 0.42 -18.86 3.09
C GLY A 83 -1.09 -18.78 3.00
N ASP A 84 -1.72 -18.90 4.15
CA ASP A 84 -3.10 -18.52 4.34
C ASP A 84 -3.27 -17.02 4.05
N GLN A 85 -4.50 -16.57 3.81
CA GLN A 85 -4.85 -15.18 3.48
C GLN A 85 -4.59 -14.20 4.64
N SER A 86 -3.36 -14.16 5.13
CA SER A 86 -2.93 -13.26 6.19
C SER A 86 -1.71 -12.46 5.77
N ASN A 87 -1.66 -11.20 6.18
CA ASN A 87 -0.47 -10.39 5.99
C ASN A 87 0.65 -10.83 6.93
N VAL A 88 1.84 -10.97 6.38
CA VAL A 88 3.08 -11.23 7.13
C VAL A 88 3.89 -9.95 7.37
N GLY A 89 3.51 -8.87 6.72
CA GLY A 89 4.17 -7.59 6.85
C GLY A 89 3.53 -6.50 5.99
N PHE A 90 4.24 -5.41 5.85
CA PHE A 90 3.95 -4.36 4.88
C PHE A 90 5.24 -3.75 4.36
N VAL A 91 5.15 -3.10 3.21
CA VAL A 91 6.27 -2.40 2.59
C VAL A 91 5.94 -0.93 2.40
N LEU A 92 6.92 -0.09 2.66
CA LEU A 92 6.93 1.32 2.31
C LEU A 92 8.01 1.56 1.27
N SER A 93 7.66 2.18 0.15
CA SER A 93 8.62 2.51 -0.90
C SER A 93 8.53 3.99 -1.27
N ASN A 94 9.65 4.68 -1.13
CA ASN A 94 9.78 6.09 -1.49
C ASN A 94 9.69 6.23 -3.03
N GLN A 95 8.74 7.01 -3.51
CA GLN A 95 8.51 7.18 -4.96
C GLN A 95 9.54 8.10 -5.65
N ARG A 96 10.39 8.78 -4.90
CA ARG A 96 11.47 9.61 -5.47
C ARG A 96 12.80 8.87 -5.52
N THR A 97 13.17 8.14 -4.46
CA THR A 97 14.48 7.52 -4.28
C THR A 97 14.51 6.02 -4.53
N MET A 98 13.36 5.35 -4.62
CA MET A 98 13.16 3.89 -4.61
C MET A 98 13.57 3.22 -3.28
N GLU A 99 13.92 3.99 -2.24
CA GLU A 99 14.18 3.40 -0.92
C GLU A 99 12.97 2.56 -0.49
N THR A 100 13.19 1.29 -0.21
CA THR A 100 12.12 0.35 0.16
C THR A 100 12.40 -0.27 1.52
N LYS A 101 11.43 -0.17 2.43
CA LYS A 101 11.49 -0.70 3.79
C LYS A 101 10.41 -1.74 3.98
N TYR A 102 10.80 -2.94 4.40
CA TYR A 102 9.88 -4.00 4.77
C TYR A 102 9.76 -4.10 6.30
N TYR A 103 8.54 -4.12 6.78
CA TYR A 103 8.22 -4.26 8.20
C TYR A 103 7.43 -5.54 8.43
N LYS A 104 7.99 -6.43 9.25
CA LYS A 104 7.30 -7.66 9.63
C LYS A 104 6.25 -7.35 10.69
N VAL A 105 4.98 -7.43 10.31
CA VAL A 105 3.83 -7.25 11.21
C VAL A 105 2.71 -8.18 10.74
N GLU A 106 2.41 -9.19 11.50
CA GLU A 106 1.37 -10.17 11.19
C GLU A 106 -0.04 -9.61 11.46
N GLY A 107 -1.02 -10.01 10.69
CA GLY A 107 -2.41 -9.59 10.89
C GLY A 107 -3.34 -9.90 9.70
N ALA A 108 -4.56 -9.39 9.79
CA ALA A 108 -5.53 -9.50 8.71
C ALA A 108 -5.04 -8.79 7.44
N THR A 109 -5.43 -9.28 6.27
CA THR A 109 -5.19 -8.59 5.01
C THR A 109 -6.04 -7.33 4.89
N GLU A 110 -5.58 -6.40 4.05
CA GLU A 110 -6.35 -5.20 3.71
C GLU A 110 -7.73 -5.56 3.16
N ALA A 111 -7.82 -6.59 2.32
CA ALA A 111 -9.09 -7.09 1.78
C ALA A 111 -10.05 -7.56 2.88
N SER A 112 -9.55 -8.29 3.88
CA SER A 112 -10.35 -8.72 5.03
C SER A 112 -10.83 -7.54 5.87
N ALA A 113 -9.97 -6.55 6.10
CA ALA A 113 -10.31 -5.33 6.83
C ALA A 113 -11.37 -4.50 6.08
N MET A 114 -11.23 -4.35 4.75
CA MET A 114 -12.20 -3.67 3.90
C MET A 114 -13.56 -4.37 3.95
N SER A 115 -13.60 -5.68 3.77
CA SER A 115 -14.83 -6.48 3.81
C SER A 115 -15.52 -6.38 5.16
N SER A 116 -14.76 -6.39 6.25
CA SER A 116 -15.29 -6.24 7.60
C SER A 116 -15.88 -4.85 7.84
N ALA A 117 -15.21 -3.79 7.34
CA ALA A 117 -15.72 -2.42 7.43
C ALA A 117 -17.01 -2.23 6.61
N GLU A 118 -17.07 -2.77 5.39
CA GLU A 118 -18.27 -2.75 4.55
C GLU A 118 -19.43 -3.53 5.20
N GLY A 119 -19.13 -4.66 5.84
CA GLY A 119 -20.11 -5.48 6.55
C GLY A 119 -20.81 -4.74 7.68
N GLN A 120 -20.12 -3.87 8.41
CA GLN A 120 -20.72 -3.06 9.49
C GLN A 120 -21.71 -2.00 8.99
N VAL A 121 -21.61 -1.58 7.75
CA VAL A 121 -22.45 -0.55 7.14
C VAL A 121 -23.21 -1.08 5.91
N GLN A 122 -23.45 -2.38 5.87
CA GLN A 122 -24.04 -3.06 4.73
C GLN A 122 -25.37 -2.45 4.25
N ASN A 123 -26.19 -1.95 5.17
CA ASN A 123 -27.44 -1.26 4.88
C ASN A 123 -27.25 0.08 4.14
N LEU A 124 -26.06 0.67 4.20
CA LEU A 124 -25.74 1.97 3.57
C LEU A 124 -25.07 1.82 2.20
N LYS A 125 -24.67 0.60 1.81
CA LYS A 125 -24.00 0.26 0.54
C LYS A 125 -22.71 1.05 0.30
N TYR A 126 -22.03 1.46 1.36
CA TYR A 126 -20.75 2.15 1.23
C TYR A 126 -19.64 1.18 0.84
N LYS A 127 -18.64 1.69 0.11
CA LYS A 127 -17.46 0.96 -0.34
C LYS A 127 -16.21 1.43 0.40
N ALA A 128 -15.43 0.47 0.85
CA ALA A 128 -14.17 0.74 1.51
C ALA A 128 -13.09 1.16 0.50
N THR A 129 -12.27 2.12 0.89
CA THR A 129 -11.01 2.40 0.19
C THR A 129 -9.92 1.47 0.71
N PHE A 130 -8.85 1.31 -0.07
CA PHE A 130 -7.68 0.56 0.41
C PHE A 130 -7.18 1.16 1.74
N PRO A 131 -6.98 0.33 2.78
CA PRO A 131 -6.60 0.79 4.11
C PRO A 131 -5.24 1.47 4.13
N LEU A 132 -5.05 2.39 5.06
CA LEU A 132 -3.76 2.90 5.45
C LEU A 132 -3.41 2.35 6.84
N LEU A 133 -2.22 1.75 6.96
CA LEU A 133 -1.74 1.30 8.26
C LEU A 133 -1.04 2.46 8.97
N LEU A 134 -1.56 2.81 10.13
CA LEU A 134 -1.03 3.86 10.99
C LEU A 134 -0.61 3.25 12.33
N ASN A 135 0.38 3.87 12.97
CA ASN A 135 0.66 3.60 14.38
C ASN A 135 -0.19 4.55 15.23
N ILE A 136 -1.20 4.01 15.90
CA ILE A 136 -2.06 4.76 16.81
C ILE A 136 -1.87 4.21 18.22
N SER A 137 -1.28 5.01 19.12
CA SER A 137 -0.99 4.62 20.50
C SER A 137 -0.14 3.34 20.60
N ASP A 138 0.90 3.26 19.77
CA ASP A 138 1.83 2.13 19.65
C ASP A 138 1.19 0.82 19.16
N GLU A 139 0.00 0.91 18.54
CA GLU A 139 -0.65 -0.23 17.93
C GLU A 139 -0.84 -0.06 16.42
N PRO A 140 -0.46 -1.06 15.60
CA PRO A 140 -0.72 -1.06 14.17
C PRO A 140 -2.23 -1.07 13.91
N THR A 141 -2.73 0.02 13.33
CA THR A 141 -4.17 0.25 13.16
C THR A 141 -4.49 0.58 11.70
N TYR A 142 -5.43 -0.17 11.12
CA TYR A 142 -5.98 0.18 9.81
C TYR A 142 -6.92 1.37 9.90
N PHE A 143 -6.66 2.35 9.05
CA PHE A 143 -7.54 3.49 8.84
C PHE A 143 -8.19 3.34 7.46
N ILE A 144 -9.53 3.29 7.43
CA ILE A 144 -10.33 2.97 6.24
C ILE A 144 -11.37 4.07 6.03
N ALA A 145 -11.42 4.62 4.81
CA ALA A 145 -12.50 5.51 4.42
C ALA A 145 -13.59 4.73 3.67
N LEU A 146 -14.83 4.98 4.04
CA LEU A 146 -16.03 4.45 3.38
C LEU A 146 -16.65 5.52 2.49
N LYS A 147 -16.85 5.20 1.22
CA LYS A 147 -17.41 6.09 0.19
C LYS A 147 -18.79 5.61 -0.26
N ASP A 148 -19.65 6.56 -0.59
CA ASP A 148 -20.91 6.29 -1.30
C ASP A 148 -20.68 6.06 -2.82
N ASP A 149 -21.75 5.77 -3.55
CA ASP A 149 -21.71 5.55 -4.99
C ASP A 149 -21.25 6.80 -5.77
N ALA A 150 -21.34 8.00 -5.18
CA ALA A 150 -20.82 9.24 -5.77
C ALA A 150 -19.33 9.46 -5.48
N GLY A 151 -18.69 8.54 -4.76
CA GLY A 151 -17.26 8.61 -4.39
C GLY A 151 -16.98 9.54 -3.21
N LEU A 152 -17.99 10.04 -2.52
CA LEU A 152 -17.84 10.92 -1.36
C LEU A 152 -17.61 10.11 -0.09
N VAL A 153 -16.58 10.49 0.69
CA VAL A 153 -16.32 9.87 1.99
C VAL A 153 -17.47 10.19 2.95
N LYS A 154 -18.08 9.16 3.51
CA LYS A 154 -19.23 9.23 4.43
C LYS A 154 -18.87 8.80 5.84
N LYS A 155 -17.95 7.85 5.98
CA LYS A 155 -17.48 7.36 7.28
C LYS A 155 -15.99 7.06 7.24
N LEU A 156 -15.41 7.10 8.42
CA LEU A 156 -14.04 6.64 8.66
C LEU A 156 -14.12 5.49 9.67
N CYS A 157 -13.38 4.43 9.40
CA CYS A 157 -13.27 3.29 10.29
C CYS A 157 -11.81 3.15 10.73
N ASN A 158 -11.61 2.74 11.95
CA ASN A 158 -10.31 2.33 12.46
C ASN A 158 -10.43 0.97 13.14
N GLY A 159 -9.43 0.15 13.01
CA GLY A 159 -9.37 -1.16 13.64
C GLY A 159 -7.95 -1.60 13.82
N LYS A 160 -7.63 -2.16 14.98
CA LYS A 160 -6.35 -2.83 15.17
C LYS A 160 -6.21 -3.90 14.09
N ARG A 161 -5.02 -4.11 13.61
CA ARG A 161 -4.74 -5.00 12.48
C ARG A 161 -5.27 -6.44 12.66
N ALA A 162 -5.46 -6.87 13.90
CA ALA A 162 -6.03 -8.20 14.25
C ALA A 162 -7.52 -8.16 14.62
N GLU A 163 -8.17 -6.99 14.62
CA GLU A 163 -9.54 -6.80 15.07
C GLU A 163 -10.43 -6.29 13.95
N ILE A 164 -11.75 -6.49 14.11
CA ILE A 164 -12.75 -5.95 13.18
C ILE A 164 -12.73 -4.40 13.30
N PRO A 165 -12.59 -3.66 12.20
CA PRO A 165 -12.59 -2.20 12.23
C PRO A 165 -13.88 -1.66 12.87
N ASP A 166 -13.76 -0.66 13.75
CA ASP A 166 -14.89 0.07 14.31
C ASP A 166 -15.24 1.26 13.40
N CYS A 167 -16.46 1.25 12.89
CA CYS A 167 -17.02 2.28 12.02
C CYS A 167 -18.07 3.13 12.75
N SER A 168 -18.04 3.20 14.07
CA SER A 168 -18.98 4.01 14.84
C SER A 168 -18.74 5.51 14.56
N ASN A 169 -19.82 6.29 14.57
CA ASN A 169 -19.72 7.74 14.43
C ASN A 169 -19.03 8.32 15.67
N ARG A 170 -17.93 9.01 15.45
CA ARG A 170 -17.49 10.08 16.33
C ARG A 170 -17.70 11.40 15.66
#